data_ae947531c3e5c1808878fe672c9aa6b8
#
_entry.id   ae947531c3e5c1808878fe672c9aa6b8
#
_cell.length_a   1.000
_cell.length_b   1.000
_cell.length_c   1.000
_cell.angle_alpha   90.00
_cell.angle_beta   90.00
_cell.angle_gamma   90.00
#
_symmetry.space_group_name_H-M   'P 1'
#
loop_
_entity.id
_entity.type
_entity.pdbx_description
1 polymer ?
#
loop_
_entity_poly.entity_id
_entity_poly.type
_entity_poly.pdbx_seq_one_letter_code
_entity_poly.pdbx_strand_id
1 'polypeptide(L)'
;MPRDYRLYLEDIVEAAEKIQNYSEGMNYDSFAADSKTVDAVVRNLGIIGEAVRNLPEEIKTKSGVDDLEWKKIVAFRNIVIHQYFGVNLQVVWDIVENKILPLKESCQKMLRKD
;
A
#
# COMPACT_ATOMS: atom_id res chain seq x y z
N MET A 1 -25.26 -3.64 0.21
CA MET A 1 -24.47 -4.67 -0.49
C MET A 1 -23.00 -4.42 -0.25
N PRO A 2 -22.25 -5.47 0.10
CA PRO A 2 -20.79 -5.30 0.19
C PRO A 2 -20.21 -4.98 -1.19
N ARG A 3 -19.18 -4.18 -1.19
CA ARG A 3 -18.46 -3.82 -2.40
C ARG A 3 -17.76 -5.06 -2.97
N ASP A 4 -17.76 -5.21 -4.29
CA ASP A 4 -17.03 -6.30 -4.94
C ASP A 4 -15.54 -6.21 -4.58
N TYR A 5 -14.95 -7.33 -4.14
CA TYR A 5 -13.54 -7.36 -3.71
C TYR A 5 -12.58 -6.90 -4.80
N ARG A 6 -12.96 -7.06 -6.06
CA ARG A 6 -12.12 -6.64 -7.19
C ARG A 6 -11.90 -5.14 -7.21
N LEU A 7 -12.88 -4.38 -6.73
CA LEU A 7 -12.72 -2.92 -6.64
C LEU A 7 -11.66 -2.55 -5.60
N TYR A 8 -11.57 -3.31 -4.51
CA TYR A 8 -10.50 -3.10 -3.53
C TYR A 8 -9.13 -3.42 -4.12
N LEU A 9 -9.03 -4.50 -4.92
CA LEU A 9 -7.78 -4.83 -5.59
C LEU A 9 -7.38 -3.72 -6.58
N GLU A 10 -8.35 -3.19 -7.31
CA GLU A 10 -8.10 -2.07 -8.24
C GLU A 10 -7.64 -0.82 -7.48
N ASP A 11 -8.22 -0.54 -6.33
CA ASP A 11 -7.81 0.59 -5.50
C ASP A 11 -6.36 0.43 -5.06
N ILE A 12 -5.96 -0.78 -4.67
CA ILE A 12 -4.58 -1.07 -4.26
C ILE A 12 -3.62 -0.84 -5.44
N VAL A 13 -3.95 -1.37 -6.61
CA VAL A 13 -3.10 -1.22 -7.80
C VAL A 13 -2.96 0.25 -8.17
N GLU A 14 -4.06 0.99 -8.18
CA GLU A 14 -4.04 2.42 -8.52
C GLU A 14 -3.20 3.21 -7.53
N ALA A 15 -3.40 2.98 -6.23
CA ALA A 15 -2.62 3.68 -5.21
C ALA A 15 -1.14 3.33 -5.30
N ALA A 16 -0.82 2.05 -5.56
CA ALA A 16 0.57 1.62 -5.73
C ALA A 16 1.22 2.31 -6.93
N GLU A 17 0.52 2.42 -8.04
CA GLU A 17 1.03 3.12 -9.22
C GLU A 17 1.28 4.59 -8.94
N LYS A 18 0.39 5.24 -8.20
CA LYS A 18 0.61 6.64 -7.80
C LYS A 18 1.85 6.80 -6.93
N ILE A 19 2.04 5.89 -5.98
CA ILE A 19 3.23 5.91 -5.12
C ILE A 19 4.49 5.79 -5.97
N GLN A 20 4.51 4.85 -6.92
CA GLN A 20 5.65 4.65 -7.81
C GLN A 20 5.94 5.89 -8.64
N ASN A 21 4.89 6.52 -9.17
CA ASN A 21 5.05 7.73 -9.99
C ASN A 21 5.57 8.90 -9.16
N TYR A 22 5.03 9.11 -7.97
CA TYR A 22 5.44 10.23 -7.11
C TYR A 22 6.89 10.10 -6.64
N SER A 23 7.36 8.88 -6.43
CA SER A 23 8.70 8.61 -5.90
C SER A 23 9.73 8.29 -6.98
N GLU A 24 9.33 8.31 -8.25
CA GLU A 24 10.21 7.95 -9.35
C GLU A 24 11.50 8.79 -9.35
N GLY A 25 12.63 8.10 -9.43
CA GLY A 25 13.93 8.77 -9.48
C GLY A 25 14.44 9.28 -8.14
N MET A 26 13.69 9.06 -7.05
CA MET A 26 14.11 9.53 -5.73
C MET A 26 14.94 8.51 -4.98
N ASN A 27 15.79 9.00 -4.09
CA ASN A 27 16.41 8.21 -3.04
C ASN A 27 15.80 8.63 -1.70
N TYR A 28 16.25 8.02 -0.60
CA TYR A 28 15.72 8.35 0.71
C TYR A 28 15.86 9.84 1.03
N ASP A 29 17.04 10.41 0.77
CA ASP A 29 17.32 11.81 1.13
C ASP A 29 16.39 12.76 0.38
N SER A 30 16.23 12.58 -0.93
CA SER A 30 15.34 13.44 -1.71
C SER A 30 13.87 13.25 -1.33
N PHE A 31 13.47 12.01 -1.02
CA PHE A 31 12.12 11.71 -0.56
C PHE A 31 11.85 12.40 0.78
N ALA A 32 12.74 12.21 1.76
CA ALA A 32 12.54 12.75 3.10
C ALA A 32 12.52 14.30 3.10
N ALA A 33 13.20 14.91 2.15
CA ALA A 33 13.25 16.38 2.02
C ALA A 33 12.05 16.96 1.28
N ASP A 34 11.24 16.14 0.64
CA ASP A 34 10.10 16.58 -0.16
C ASP A 34 8.78 16.26 0.56
N SER A 35 8.34 17.20 1.40
CA SER A 35 7.15 16.98 2.23
C SER A 35 5.89 16.74 1.41
N LYS A 36 5.80 17.35 0.24
CA LYS A 36 4.63 17.16 -0.64
C LYS A 36 4.56 15.71 -1.12
N THR A 37 5.69 15.15 -1.55
CA THR A 37 5.75 13.76 -1.97
C THR A 37 5.50 12.82 -0.80
N VAL A 38 6.09 13.09 0.36
CA VAL A 38 5.85 12.29 1.57
C VAL A 38 4.36 12.23 1.88
N ASP A 39 3.69 13.38 1.89
CA ASP A 39 2.27 13.46 2.21
C ASP A 39 1.43 12.68 1.19
N ALA A 40 1.75 12.78 -0.09
CA ALA A 40 1.04 12.06 -1.14
C ALA A 40 1.23 10.55 -1.03
N VAL A 41 2.45 10.10 -0.75
CA VAL A 41 2.77 8.69 -0.57
C VAL A 41 2.05 8.13 0.67
N VAL A 42 2.14 8.83 1.79
CA VAL A 42 1.50 8.39 3.04
C VAL A 42 -0.01 8.27 2.86
N ARG A 43 -0.63 9.24 2.18
CA ARG A 43 -2.07 9.16 1.89
C ARG A 43 -2.41 7.90 1.09
N ASN A 44 -1.63 7.59 0.07
CA ASN A 44 -1.88 6.41 -0.76
C ASN A 44 -1.60 5.10 -0.02
N LEU A 45 -0.63 5.08 0.89
CA LEU A 45 -0.42 3.93 1.77
C LEU A 45 -1.65 3.71 2.67
N GLY A 46 -2.27 4.79 3.14
CA GLY A 46 -3.51 4.70 3.89
C GLY A 46 -4.64 4.09 3.07
N ILE A 47 -4.76 4.48 1.80
CA ILE A 47 -5.76 3.92 0.88
C ILE A 47 -5.52 2.42 0.69
N ILE A 48 -4.26 2.00 0.50
CA ILE A 48 -3.91 0.59 0.37
C ILE A 48 -4.30 -0.18 1.63
N GLY A 49 -3.94 0.34 2.81
CA GLY A 49 -4.26 -0.32 4.07
C GLY A 49 -5.75 -0.48 4.27
N GLU A 50 -6.55 0.52 3.94
CA GLU A 50 -8.00 0.44 4.04
C GLU A 50 -8.58 -0.60 3.08
N ALA A 51 -8.09 -0.63 1.84
CA ALA A 51 -8.54 -1.62 0.86
C ALA A 51 -8.18 -3.04 1.31
N VAL A 52 -6.95 -3.24 1.81
CA VAL A 52 -6.52 -4.55 2.32
C VAL A 52 -7.40 -5.01 3.48
N ARG A 53 -7.72 -4.08 4.39
CA ARG A 53 -8.59 -4.39 5.53
C ARG A 53 -9.95 -4.92 5.09
N ASN A 54 -10.44 -4.46 3.96
CA ASN A 54 -11.76 -4.84 3.45
C ASN A 54 -11.75 -6.05 2.51
N LEU A 55 -10.56 -6.59 2.17
CA LEU A 55 -10.49 -7.79 1.36
C LEU A 55 -10.98 -9.01 2.15
N PRO A 56 -11.80 -9.87 1.53
CA PRO A 56 -12.20 -11.13 2.17
C PRO A 56 -11.00 -12.01 2.49
N GLU A 57 -11.06 -12.72 3.60
CA GLU A 57 -9.97 -13.60 4.02
C GLU A 57 -9.63 -14.67 2.97
N GLU A 58 -10.66 -15.23 2.31
CA GLU A 58 -10.42 -16.24 1.29
C GLU A 58 -9.63 -15.69 0.10
N ILE A 59 -9.84 -14.43 -0.24
CA ILE A 59 -9.09 -13.78 -1.32
C ILE A 59 -7.63 -13.58 -0.91
N LYS A 60 -7.40 -13.14 0.32
CA LYS A 60 -6.04 -13.00 0.85
C LYS A 60 -5.31 -14.35 0.88
N THR A 61 -6.00 -15.40 1.29
CA THR A 61 -5.44 -16.76 1.33
C THR A 61 -5.02 -17.22 -0.07
N LYS A 62 -5.84 -16.95 -1.09
CA LYS A 62 -5.55 -17.35 -2.47
C LYS A 62 -4.47 -16.52 -3.14
N SER A 63 -4.11 -15.40 -2.55
CA SER A 63 -3.18 -14.45 -3.17
C SER A 63 -1.73 -14.95 -3.25
N GLY A 64 -1.35 -15.87 -2.38
CA GLY A 64 0.05 -16.27 -2.23
C GLY A 64 0.88 -15.30 -1.41
N VAL A 65 0.29 -14.21 -0.93
CA VAL A 65 0.96 -13.26 -0.04
C VAL A 65 0.83 -13.77 1.39
N ASP A 66 1.92 -13.70 2.15
CA ASP A 66 1.95 -14.13 3.55
C ASP A 66 0.93 -13.31 4.35
N ASP A 67 0.16 -13.99 5.21
CA ASP A 67 -0.82 -13.33 6.08
C ASP A 67 -0.19 -12.25 6.95
N LEU A 68 1.05 -12.48 7.39
CA LEU A 68 1.78 -11.49 8.18
C LEU A 68 2.01 -10.19 7.39
N GLU A 69 2.28 -10.29 6.10
CA GLU A 69 2.45 -9.10 5.26
C GLU A 69 1.15 -8.30 5.15
N TRP A 70 -0.01 -8.99 4.99
CA TRP A 70 -1.30 -8.32 4.98
C TRP A 70 -1.56 -7.58 6.31
N LYS A 71 -1.23 -8.23 7.43
CA LYS A 71 -1.41 -7.63 8.75
C LYS A 71 -0.51 -6.42 8.96
N LYS A 72 0.72 -6.46 8.46
CA LYS A 72 1.64 -5.32 8.54
C LYS A 72 1.11 -4.11 7.77
N ILE A 73 0.51 -4.34 6.62
CA ILE A 73 -0.05 -3.26 5.81
C ILE A 73 -1.21 -2.58 6.56
N VAL A 74 -2.11 -3.38 7.16
CA VAL A 74 -3.22 -2.83 7.93
C VAL A 74 -2.70 -2.10 9.18
N ALA A 75 -1.71 -2.65 9.85
CA ALA A 75 -1.12 -2.02 11.03
C ALA A 75 -0.49 -0.68 10.68
N PHE A 76 0.21 -0.60 9.54
CA PHE A 76 0.79 0.66 9.08
C PHE A 76 -0.29 1.71 8.82
N ARG A 77 -1.40 1.32 8.19
CA ARG A 77 -2.53 2.21 7.95
C ARG A 77 -3.05 2.81 9.26
N ASN A 78 -3.14 1.99 10.31
CA ASN A 78 -3.61 2.46 11.60
C ASN A 78 -2.65 3.48 12.22
N ILE A 79 -1.35 3.26 12.08
CA ILE A 79 -0.34 4.22 12.54
C ILE A 79 -0.47 5.55 11.81
N VAL A 80 -0.62 5.50 10.48
CA VAL A 80 -0.76 6.71 9.66
C VAL A 80 -1.98 7.52 10.08
N ILE A 81 -3.11 6.86 10.34
CA ILE A 81 -4.34 7.57 10.68
C ILE A 81 -4.29 8.15 12.11
N HIS A 82 -3.74 7.41 13.05
CA HIS A 82 -3.82 7.78 14.47
C HIS A 82 -2.58 8.48 15.01
N GLN A 83 -1.43 8.33 14.36
CA GLN A 83 -0.15 8.85 14.85
C GLN A 83 0.66 9.48 13.72
N TYR A 84 0.02 10.36 12.96
CA TYR A 84 0.65 10.97 11.79
C TYR A 84 2.04 11.55 12.09
N PHE A 85 2.18 12.25 13.23
CA PHE A 85 3.45 12.88 13.61
C PHE A 85 4.54 11.88 14.00
N GLY A 86 4.17 10.64 14.27
CA GLY A 86 5.11 9.60 14.64
C GLY A 86 5.52 8.69 13.50
N VAL A 87 5.13 9.01 12.26
CA VAL A 87 5.45 8.15 11.12
C VAL A 87 6.95 8.21 10.85
N ASN A 88 7.58 7.03 10.85
CA ASN A 88 9.01 6.89 10.56
C ASN A 88 9.23 6.87 9.05
N LEU A 89 9.88 7.90 8.52
CA LEU A 89 10.09 8.03 7.08
C LEU A 89 10.98 6.94 6.50
N GLN A 90 11.89 6.36 7.29
CA GLN A 90 12.69 5.23 6.82
C GLN A 90 11.84 4.00 6.58
N VAL A 91 10.86 3.76 7.45
CA VAL A 91 9.91 2.65 7.26
C VAL A 91 9.06 2.89 6.02
N VAL A 92 8.57 4.12 5.84
CA VAL A 92 7.78 4.48 4.65
C VAL A 92 8.61 4.25 3.39
N TRP A 93 9.86 4.70 3.38
CA TRP A 93 10.73 4.54 2.22
C TRP A 93 11.03 3.07 1.91
N ASP A 94 11.24 2.25 2.95
CA ASP A 94 11.42 0.81 2.75
C ASP A 94 10.21 0.18 2.07
N ILE A 95 9.02 0.58 2.48
CA ILE A 95 7.78 0.09 1.86
C ILE A 95 7.73 0.51 0.39
N VAL A 96 8.03 1.78 0.11
CA VAL A 96 8.04 2.31 -1.27
C VAL A 96 9.02 1.54 -2.14
N GLU A 97 10.22 1.31 -1.64
CA GLU A 97 11.29 0.67 -2.40
C GLU A 97 11.09 -0.83 -2.59
N ASN A 98 10.64 -1.52 -1.55
CA ASN A 98 10.72 -2.99 -1.50
C ASN A 98 9.38 -3.70 -1.43
N LYS A 99 8.28 -3.03 -1.08
CA LYS A 99 7.00 -3.69 -0.83
C LYS A 99 5.92 -3.33 -1.85
N ILE A 100 5.98 -2.15 -2.43
CA ILE A 100 4.90 -1.65 -3.31
C ILE A 100 4.82 -2.45 -4.60
N LEU A 101 5.95 -2.68 -5.27
CA LEU A 101 5.93 -3.42 -6.53
C LEU A 101 5.43 -4.86 -6.37
N PRO A 102 5.95 -5.66 -5.41
CA PRO A 102 5.42 -7.01 -5.20
C PRO A 102 3.94 -7.03 -4.86
N LEU A 103 3.47 -6.07 -4.05
CA LEU A 103 2.05 -5.98 -3.69
C LEU A 103 1.19 -5.68 -4.94
N LYS A 104 1.62 -4.72 -5.74
CA LYS A 104 0.92 -4.37 -6.98
C LYS A 104 0.84 -5.58 -7.91
N GLU A 105 1.95 -6.28 -8.08
CA GLU A 105 1.99 -7.45 -8.95
C GLU A 105 1.07 -8.56 -8.45
N SER A 106 1.02 -8.80 -7.14
CA SER A 106 0.12 -9.78 -6.55
C SER A 106 -1.35 -9.44 -6.81
N CYS A 107 -1.71 -8.17 -6.64
CA CYS A 107 -3.08 -7.72 -6.87
C CYS A 107 -3.46 -7.80 -8.34
N GLN A 108 -2.54 -7.41 -9.24
CA GLN A 108 -2.77 -7.52 -10.69
C GLN A 108 -2.97 -8.98 -11.10
N LYS A 109 -2.20 -9.88 -10.52
CA LYS A 109 -2.32 -11.32 -10.81
C LYS A 109 -3.68 -11.85 -10.38
N MET A 110 -4.16 -11.45 -9.21
CA MET A 110 -5.49 -11.84 -8.73
C MET A 110 -6.59 -11.32 -9.64
N LEU A 111 -6.44 -10.08 -10.12
CA LEU A 111 -7.43 -9.49 -11.05
C LEU A 111 -7.47 -10.23 -12.38
N ARG A 112 -6.33 -10.70 -12.87
CA ARG A 112 -6.28 -11.44 -14.15
C ARG A 112 -6.86 -12.84 -14.06
N LYS A 113 -6.84 -13.46 -12.89
CA LYS A 113 -7.33 -14.84 -12.70
C LYS A 113 -8.85 -14.94 -12.67
N ASP A 114 -9.51 -13.85 -12.41
CA ASP A 114 -10.95 -13.80 -12.33
C ASP A 114 -11.55 -13.22 -13.62
#